data_f52d6cdaa5b368915bf60145403f13fb
#
_entry.id   f52d6cdaa5b368915bf60145403f13fb
#
_cell.length_a   1.000
_cell.length_b   1.000
_cell.length_c   1.000
_cell.angle_alpha   90.00
_cell.angle_beta   90.00
_cell.angle_gamma   90.00
#
_symmetry.space_group_name_H-M   'P 1'
#
loop_
_entity.id
_entity.type
_entity.pdbx_description
1 polymer ?
#
loop_
_entity_poly.entity_id
_entity_poly.type
_entity_poly.pdbx_seq_one_letter_code
_entity_poly.pdbx_strand_id
1 'polypeptide(L)'
;KNHRFKIIVTDGVFSMDGIVADLKGVCDLAEKYDCLVMVDDSHATGFIGKTGRGTHEANDVMGRADLLTSTLDKALGGSLGGFTSGKKEIIDMLRQRSRPYLFSNSLAPGIVGAAMKVLDMISEDTSLRDRVMENAEYFRTEMKAKGFDIPDGDAAIVPVMLYDAPLAQK
;
A
#
# COMPACT_ATOMS: atom_id res chain seq x y z
N LYS A 1 13.39 25.01 8.05
CA LYS A 1 12.37 25.74 8.81
C LYS A 1 12.20 25.04 10.16
N ASN A 2 12.16 25.77 11.26
CA ASN A 2 11.97 25.23 12.61
C ASN A 2 10.48 24.98 12.84
N HIS A 3 9.99 23.81 12.45
CA HIS A 3 8.66 23.35 12.80
C HIS A 3 8.75 22.44 14.04
N ARG A 4 7.73 22.52 14.92
CA ARG A 4 7.65 21.69 16.13
C ARG A 4 7.51 20.20 15.80
N PHE A 5 6.76 19.90 14.74
CA PHE A 5 6.55 18.54 14.24
C PHE A 5 6.77 18.51 12.74
N LYS A 6 7.29 17.39 12.27
CA LYS A 6 7.54 17.12 10.86
C LYS A 6 7.04 15.72 10.57
N ILE A 7 6.41 15.54 9.43
CA ILE A 7 5.96 14.24 8.94
C ILE A 7 6.31 14.12 7.47
N ILE A 8 6.85 12.98 7.09
CA ILE A 8 7.02 12.57 5.69
C ILE A 8 5.85 11.65 5.35
N VAL A 9 5.14 11.95 4.29
CA VAL A 9 3.99 11.18 3.81
C VAL A 9 4.28 10.73 2.39
N THR A 10 4.10 9.44 2.10
CA THR A 10 4.28 8.87 0.76
C THR A 10 3.32 7.69 0.54
N ASP A 11 3.02 7.40 -0.72
CA ASP A 11 2.49 6.08 -1.08
C ASP A 11 3.61 5.03 -0.95
N GLY A 12 3.26 3.81 -0.58
CA GLY A 12 4.16 2.67 -0.62
C GLY A 12 4.32 2.14 -2.04
N VAL A 13 3.21 2.04 -2.78
CA VAL A 13 3.17 1.76 -4.22
C VAL A 13 2.37 2.86 -4.91
N PHE A 14 2.97 3.54 -5.88
CA PHE A 14 2.30 4.56 -6.69
C PHE A 14 1.36 3.89 -7.69
N SER A 15 0.07 4.16 -7.56
CA SER A 15 -1.00 3.43 -8.26
C SER A 15 -0.95 3.52 -9.79
N MET A 16 -0.48 4.65 -10.33
CA MET A 16 -0.47 4.88 -11.78
C MET A 16 0.73 4.24 -12.47
N ASP A 17 1.84 4.08 -11.75
CA ASP A 17 3.11 3.67 -12.32
C ASP A 17 3.55 2.28 -11.84
N GLY A 18 2.95 1.77 -10.77
CA GLY A 18 3.36 0.52 -10.13
C GLY A 18 4.74 0.59 -9.44
N ILE A 19 5.27 1.80 -9.25
CA ILE A 19 6.57 2.02 -8.61
C ILE A 19 6.45 1.81 -7.10
N VAL A 20 7.35 1.02 -6.55
CA VAL A 20 7.51 0.84 -5.10
C VAL A 20 8.41 1.94 -4.55
N ALA A 21 7.97 2.62 -3.49
CA ALA A 21 8.74 3.68 -2.84
C ALA A 21 10.00 3.13 -2.15
N ASP A 22 11.10 3.90 -2.18
CA ASP A 22 12.29 3.64 -1.35
C ASP A 22 12.01 4.03 0.11
N LEU A 23 11.28 3.17 0.82
CA LEU A 23 10.95 3.42 2.23
C LEU A 23 12.18 3.36 3.13
N LYS A 24 13.23 2.63 2.73
CA LYS A 24 14.47 2.63 3.51
C LYS A 24 15.11 4.00 3.51
N GLY A 25 15.26 4.62 2.35
CA GLY A 25 15.78 5.98 2.23
C GLY A 25 14.89 7.01 2.94
N VAL A 26 13.57 6.86 2.85
CA VAL A 26 12.60 7.72 3.56
C VAL A 26 12.79 7.63 5.07
N CYS A 27 12.86 6.41 5.62
CA CYS A 27 13.05 6.19 7.06
C CYS A 27 14.42 6.72 7.55
N ASP A 28 15.49 6.51 6.78
CA ASP A 28 16.84 7.01 7.11
C ASP A 28 16.83 8.55 7.18
N LEU A 29 16.14 9.22 6.25
CA LEU A 29 15.97 10.68 6.29
C LEU A 29 15.08 11.14 7.45
N ALA A 30 14.01 10.40 7.73
CA ALA A 30 13.10 10.72 8.82
C ALA A 30 13.82 10.69 10.18
N GLU A 31 14.63 9.67 10.43
CA GLU A 31 15.45 9.56 11.63
C GLU A 31 16.47 10.71 11.72
N LYS A 32 17.16 11.01 10.60
CA LYS A 32 18.13 12.09 10.53
C LYS A 32 17.55 13.47 10.86
N TYR A 33 16.30 13.72 10.44
CA TYR A 33 15.68 15.03 10.57
C TYR A 33 14.59 15.09 11.65
N ASP A 34 14.44 14.05 12.46
CA ASP A 34 13.44 13.92 13.51
C ASP A 34 12.03 14.16 12.96
N CYS A 35 11.64 13.31 12.01
CA CYS A 35 10.33 13.34 11.34
C CYS A 35 9.57 12.04 11.63
N LEU A 36 8.25 12.14 11.71
CA LEU A 36 7.36 10.99 11.62
C LEU A 36 7.27 10.50 10.16
N VAL A 37 7.01 9.22 9.97
CA VAL A 37 6.76 8.61 8.67
C VAL A 37 5.35 8.03 8.60
N MET A 38 4.60 8.45 7.58
CA MET A 38 3.30 7.89 7.23
C MET A 38 3.37 7.31 5.82
N VAL A 39 2.94 6.07 5.66
CA VAL A 39 2.91 5.37 4.38
C VAL A 39 1.48 4.96 4.06
N ASP A 40 1.01 5.28 2.86
CA ASP A 40 -0.21 4.72 2.32
C ASP A 40 0.11 3.45 1.51
N ASP A 41 -0.27 2.31 2.05
CA ASP A 41 -0.05 0.98 1.47
C ASP A 41 -1.31 0.42 0.78
N SER A 42 -2.25 1.27 0.39
CA SER A 42 -3.50 0.87 -0.26
C SER A 42 -3.30 0.06 -1.54
N HIS A 43 -2.17 0.22 -2.22
CA HIS A 43 -1.79 -0.52 -3.42
C HIS A 43 -0.69 -1.59 -3.17
N ALA A 44 -0.49 -1.98 -1.90
CA ALA A 44 0.55 -2.92 -1.52
C ALA A 44 0.08 -3.99 -0.53
N THR A 45 -0.77 -3.60 0.43
CA THR A 45 -1.27 -4.53 1.46
C THR A 45 -1.96 -5.73 0.84
N GLY A 46 -1.53 -6.92 1.22
CA GLY A 46 -2.06 -8.20 0.77
C GLY A 46 -1.18 -8.92 -0.25
N PHE A 47 -0.27 -8.23 -0.95
CA PHE A 47 0.54 -8.89 -1.99
C PHE A 47 2.00 -8.38 -2.12
N ILE A 48 2.33 -7.19 -1.65
CA ILE A 48 3.72 -6.71 -1.63
C ILE A 48 4.41 -7.19 -0.35
N GLY A 49 5.68 -7.53 -0.47
CA GLY A 49 6.47 -8.13 0.59
C GLY A 49 6.37 -9.67 0.58
N LYS A 50 7.26 -10.33 1.30
CA LYS A 50 7.38 -11.78 1.31
C LYS A 50 6.13 -12.50 1.85
N THR A 51 5.46 -11.87 2.81
CA THR A 51 4.23 -12.39 3.41
C THR A 51 3.01 -11.51 3.12
N GLY A 52 3.10 -10.55 2.19
CA GLY A 52 2.00 -9.67 1.80
C GLY A 52 1.70 -8.56 2.81
N ARG A 53 2.63 -8.22 3.69
CA ARG A 53 2.43 -7.19 4.71
C ARG A 53 2.54 -5.78 4.17
N GLY A 54 3.01 -5.62 2.95
CA GLY A 54 3.13 -4.32 2.30
C GLY A 54 4.56 -3.85 2.07
N THR A 55 4.70 -2.59 1.71
CA THR A 55 5.99 -2.03 1.29
C THR A 55 7.00 -1.92 2.41
N HIS A 56 6.57 -1.76 3.65
CA HIS A 56 7.46 -1.74 4.82
C HIS A 56 8.13 -3.09 5.07
N GLU A 57 7.47 -4.21 4.72
CA GLU A 57 8.10 -5.52 4.69
C GLU A 57 9.08 -5.65 3.50
N ALA A 58 8.64 -5.25 2.30
CA ALA A 58 9.45 -5.35 1.10
C ALA A 58 10.76 -4.55 1.17
N ASN A 59 10.74 -3.42 1.88
CA ASN A 59 11.91 -2.56 2.08
C ASN A 59 12.71 -2.87 3.36
N ASP A 60 12.35 -3.92 4.10
CA ASP A 60 12.99 -4.31 5.37
C ASP A 60 13.01 -3.18 6.42
N VAL A 61 11.90 -2.42 6.50
CA VAL A 61 11.73 -1.30 7.44
C VAL A 61 10.54 -1.50 8.39
N MET A 62 10.22 -2.75 8.70
CA MET A 62 9.17 -3.09 9.66
C MET A 62 9.39 -2.36 10.98
N GLY A 63 8.35 -1.67 11.46
CA GLY A 63 8.39 -0.91 12.72
C GLY A 63 9.04 0.46 12.66
N ARG A 64 9.59 0.89 11.51
CA ARG A 64 10.18 2.23 11.33
C ARG A 64 9.17 3.27 10.84
N ALA A 65 8.10 2.86 10.15
CA ALA A 65 6.99 3.76 9.85
C ALA A 65 6.12 3.97 11.11
N ASP A 66 5.74 5.22 11.36
CA ASP A 66 4.91 5.58 12.52
C ASP A 66 3.44 5.30 12.29
N LEU A 67 3.01 5.46 11.04
CA LEU A 67 1.64 5.25 10.57
C LEU A 67 1.64 4.53 9.22
N LEU A 68 0.72 3.58 9.10
CA LEU A 68 0.37 2.91 7.85
C LEU A 68 -1.13 3.10 7.62
N THR A 69 -1.50 3.53 6.43
CA THR A 69 -2.89 3.50 5.95
C THR A 69 -3.04 2.46 4.86
N SER A 70 -4.20 1.86 4.78
CA SER A 70 -4.55 0.94 3.70
C SER A 70 -6.04 0.87 3.49
N THR A 71 -6.44 0.37 2.34
CA THR A 71 -7.84 0.18 1.96
C THR A 71 -8.22 -1.29 2.04
N LEU A 72 -9.52 -1.55 2.27
CA LEU A 72 -10.08 -2.90 2.30
C LEU A 72 -10.69 -3.31 0.95
N ASP A 73 -10.85 -2.38 0.02
CA ASP A 73 -11.60 -2.55 -1.24
C ASP A 73 -10.73 -2.81 -2.47
N LYS A 74 -9.45 -3.11 -2.28
CA LYS A 74 -8.50 -3.51 -3.34
C LYS A 74 -8.09 -4.97 -3.18
N ALA A 75 -6.82 -5.25 -2.96
CA ALA A 75 -6.30 -6.61 -2.86
C ALA A 75 -6.94 -7.44 -1.74
N LEU A 76 -7.40 -6.81 -0.67
CA LEU A 76 -8.11 -7.49 0.43
C LEU A 76 -9.56 -7.85 0.09
N GLY A 77 -10.08 -7.48 -1.10
CA GLY A 77 -11.35 -7.96 -1.61
C GLY A 77 -12.61 -7.43 -0.92
N GLY A 78 -12.50 -6.45 -0.03
CA GLY A 78 -13.62 -5.77 0.61
C GLY A 78 -14.37 -4.86 -0.36
N SER A 79 -15.59 -4.46 0.02
CA SER A 79 -16.43 -3.60 -0.82
C SER A 79 -16.16 -2.11 -0.61
N LEU A 80 -15.67 -1.73 0.55
CA LEU A 80 -15.34 -0.35 0.91
C LEU A 80 -14.55 -0.30 2.23
N GLY A 81 -14.01 0.88 2.51
CA GLY A 81 -13.36 1.18 3.77
C GLY A 81 -11.85 1.00 3.75
N GLY A 82 -11.27 1.28 4.89
CA GLY A 82 -9.84 1.20 5.10
C GLY A 82 -9.51 1.20 6.58
N PHE A 83 -8.24 1.18 6.88
CA PHE A 83 -7.75 1.21 8.24
C PHE A 83 -6.48 2.05 8.36
N THR A 84 -6.23 2.51 9.56
CA THR A 84 -4.96 3.13 9.95
C THR A 84 -4.35 2.30 11.07
N SER A 85 -3.11 1.91 10.91
CA SER A 85 -2.30 1.19 11.88
C SER A 85 -1.04 1.99 12.21
N GLY A 86 -0.48 1.82 13.39
CA GLY A 86 0.74 2.52 13.79
C GLY A 86 0.98 2.51 15.28
N LYS A 87 1.83 3.43 15.74
CA LYS A 87 2.15 3.58 17.15
C LYS A 87 0.89 3.85 17.97
N LYS A 88 0.76 3.13 19.09
CA LYS A 88 -0.44 3.16 19.93
C LYS A 88 -0.86 4.58 20.32
N GLU A 89 0.10 5.42 20.69
CA GLU A 89 -0.15 6.78 21.14
C GLU A 89 -0.77 7.64 20.03
N ILE A 90 -0.34 7.42 18.77
CA ILE A 90 -0.89 8.13 17.61
C ILE A 90 -2.30 7.62 17.32
N ILE A 91 -2.51 6.31 17.34
CA ILE A 91 -3.84 5.71 17.10
C ILE A 91 -4.84 6.14 18.16
N ASP A 92 -4.45 6.15 19.44
CA ASP A 92 -5.30 6.62 20.53
C ASP A 92 -5.66 8.11 20.36
N MET A 93 -4.71 8.95 19.94
CA MET A 93 -4.96 10.34 19.62
C MET A 93 -5.91 10.51 18.44
N LEU A 94 -5.72 9.75 17.35
CA LEU A 94 -6.59 9.79 16.18
C LEU A 94 -8.04 9.42 16.52
N ARG A 95 -8.25 8.42 17.36
CA ARG A 95 -9.58 8.02 17.83
C ARG A 95 -10.31 9.13 18.57
N GLN A 96 -9.58 10.06 19.21
CA GLN A 96 -10.15 11.18 19.96
C GLN A 96 -10.22 12.48 19.15
N ARG A 97 -9.45 12.62 18.09
CA ARG A 97 -9.25 13.91 17.41
C ARG A 97 -9.50 13.89 15.91
N SER A 98 -9.49 12.71 15.28
CA SER A 98 -9.75 12.60 13.83
C SER A 98 -11.23 12.87 13.55
N ARG A 99 -11.51 13.99 12.92
CA ARG A 99 -12.90 14.38 12.60
C ARG A 99 -13.62 13.37 11.71
N PRO A 100 -13.01 12.81 10.65
CA PRO A 100 -13.66 11.75 9.86
C PRO A 100 -14.05 10.54 10.72
N TYR A 101 -13.20 10.12 11.65
CA TYR A 101 -13.49 9.00 12.53
C TYR A 101 -14.62 9.32 13.53
N LEU A 102 -14.62 10.52 14.11
CA LEU A 102 -15.58 10.91 15.14
C LEU A 102 -16.98 11.21 14.59
N PHE A 103 -17.07 11.71 13.36
CA PHE A 103 -18.29 12.25 12.78
C PHE A 103 -18.79 11.48 11.56
N SER A 104 -18.17 10.33 11.21
CA SER A 104 -18.64 9.42 10.19
C SER A 104 -19.23 8.15 10.81
N ASN A 105 -20.10 7.48 10.05
CA ASN A 105 -20.61 6.18 10.46
C ASN A 105 -19.48 5.13 10.43
N SER A 106 -19.60 4.12 11.30
CA SER A 106 -18.71 2.97 11.31
C SER A 106 -18.90 2.11 10.06
N LEU A 107 -17.85 1.34 9.71
CA LEU A 107 -17.98 0.29 8.70
C LEU A 107 -19.02 -0.74 9.11
N ALA A 108 -19.76 -1.27 8.14
CA ALA A 108 -20.73 -2.32 8.40
C ALA A 108 -20.02 -3.57 8.98
N PRO A 109 -20.61 -4.22 10.01
CA PRO A 109 -19.99 -5.38 10.66
C PRO A 109 -19.61 -6.51 9.70
N GLY A 110 -20.41 -6.74 8.64
CA GLY A 110 -20.09 -7.74 7.62
C GLY A 110 -18.80 -7.45 6.86
N ILE A 111 -18.52 -6.17 6.55
CA ILE A 111 -17.26 -5.74 5.91
C ILE A 111 -16.08 -5.98 6.85
N VAL A 112 -16.21 -5.61 8.12
CA VAL A 112 -15.17 -5.81 9.12
C VAL A 112 -14.89 -7.30 9.31
N GLY A 113 -15.94 -8.14 9.43
CA GLY A 113 -15.79 -9.58 9.57
C GLY A 113 -15.11 -10.22 8.36
N ALA A 114 -15.47 -9.80 7.13
CA ALA A 114 -14.80 -10.26 5.92
C ALA A 114 -13.33 -9.86 5.88
N ALA A 115 -13.02 -8.61 6.22
CA ALA A 115 -11.64 -8.10 6.26
C ALA A 115 -10.78 -8.87 7.28
N MET A 116 -11.31 -9.14 8.48
CA MET A 116 -10.62 -9.95 9.49
C MET A 116 -10.32 -11.36 8.94
N LYS A 117 -11.31 -12.01 8.31
CA LYS A 117 -11.10 -13.35 7.73
C LYS A 117 -10.05 -13.34 6.62
N VAL A 118 -10.03 -12.32 5.76
CA VAL A 118 -9.02 -12.18 4.70
C VAL A 118 -7.63 -12.01 5.31
N LEU A 119 -7.48 -11.19 6.35
CA LEU A 119 -6.20 -11.02 7.05
C LEU A 119 -5.70 -12.33 7.67
N ASP A 120 -6.58 -13.16 8.24
CA ASP A 120 -6.23 -14.48 8.71
C ASP A 120 -5.74 -15.37 7.55
N MET A 121 -6.49 -15.42 6.44
CA MET A 121 -6.15 -16.25 5.27
C MET A 121 -4.78 -15.90 4.69
N ILE A 122 -4.48 -14.61 4.46
CA ILE A 122 -3.18 -14.19 3.91
C ILE A 122 -2.03 -14.33 4.89
N SER A 123 -2.33 -14.40 6.19
CA SER A 123 -1.33 -14.67 7.23
C SER A 123 -0.97 -16.16 7.34
N GLU A 124 -1.88 -17.05 6.95
CA GLU A 124 -1.71 -18.51 6.99
C GLU A 124 -1.09 -19.06 5.71
N ASP A 125 -1.39 -18.44 4.55
CA ASP A 125 -0.99 -18.95 3.22
C ASP A 125 -0.64 -17.80 2.26
N THR A 126 0.52 -17.89 1.62
CA THR A 126 0.99 -16.91 0.62
C THR A 126 0.63 -17.27 -0.82
N SER A 127 -0.03 -18.39 -1.08
CA SER A 127 -0.27 -18.93 -2.43
C SER A 127 -1.02 -17.96 -3.35
N LEU A 128 -2.00 -17.22 -2.83
CA LEU A 128 -2.73 -16.21 -3.59
C LEU A 128 -1.83 -15.01 -3.96
N ARG A 129 -1.01 -14.58 -3.01
CA ARG A 129 0.00 -13.53 -3.21
C ARG A 129 1.01 -13.96 -4.27
N ASP A 130 1.56 -15.16 -4.14
CA ASP A 130 2.57 -15.68 -5.08
C ASP A 130 2.00 -15.78 -6.50
N ARG A 131 0.78 -16.29 -6.65
CA ARG A 131 0.09 -16.36 -7.94
C ARG A 131 -0.14 -15.00 -8.60
N VAL A 132 -0.50 -13.95 -7.85
CA VAL A 132 -0.68 -12.62 -8.46
C VAL A 132 0.66 -12.03 -8.92
N MET A 133 1.74 -12.29 -8.19
CA MET A 133 3.08 -11.84 -8.59
C MET A 133 3.58 -12.60 -9.83
N GLU A 134 3.38 -13.92 -9.90
CA GLU A 134 3.68 -14.74 -11.09
C GLU A 134 2.87 -14.26 -12.31
N ASN A 135 1.58 -13.99 -12.15
CA ASN A 135 0.73 -13.46 -13.22
C ASN A 135 1.22 -12.08 -13.71
N ALA A 136 1.64 -11.21 -12.81
CA ALA A 136 2.16 -9.89 -13.16
C ALA A 136 3.46 -10.01 -13.97
N GLU A 137 4.37 -10.89 -13.54
CA GLU A 137 5.62 -11.12 -14.25
C GLU A 137 5.39 -11.76 -15.63
N TYR A 138 4.50 -12.73 -15.71
CA TYR A 138 4.09 -13.33 -16.98
C TYR A 138 3.52 -12.28 -17.93
N PHE A 139 2.58 -11.46 -17.45
CA PHE A 139 1.97 -10.39 -18.25
C PHE A 139 3.02 -9.39 -18.73
N ARG A 140 3.90 -8.92 -17.84
CA ARG A 140 4.99 -7.98 -18.17
C ARG A 140 5.90 -8.55 -19.26
N THR A 141 6.33 -9.80 -19.13
CA THR A 141 7.20 -10.47 -20.08
C THR A 141 6.55 -10.62 -21.44
N GLU A 142 5.32 -11.12 -21.49
CA GLU A 142 4.59 -11.34 -22.75
C GLU A 142 4.26 -10.05 -23.48
N MET A 143 3.90 -9.00 -22.75
CA MET A 143 3.60 -7.69 -23.35
C MET A 143 4.87 -7.04 -23.91
N LYS A 144 6.00 -7.10 -23.21
CA LYS A 144 7.29 -6.64 -23.72
C LYS A 144 7.70 -7.40 -24.98
N ALA A 145 7.54 -8.74 -25.00
CA ALA A 145 7.83 -9.57 -26.17
C ALA A 145 6.97 -9.22 -27.40
N LYS A 146 5.77 -8.67 -27.19
CA LYS A 146 4.88 -8.16 -28.25
C LYS A 146 5.17 -6.70 -28.66
N GLY A 147 6.19 -6.08 -28.07
CA GLY A 147 6.65 -4.74 -28.45
C GLY A 147 5.91 -3.60 -27.70
N PHE A 148 5.14 -3.89 -26.66
CA PHE A 148 4.57 -2.84 -25.83
C PHE A 148 5.62 -2.27 -24.89
N ASP A 149 5.51 -0.96 -24.64
CA ASP A 149 6.34 -0.29 -23.64
C ASP A 149 5.76 -0.54 -22.24
N ILE A 150 6.47 -1.36 -21.47
CA ILE A 150 6.11 -1.76 -20.10
C ILE A 150 7.28 -1.39 -19.19
N PRO A 151 7.09 -0.44 -18.27
CA PRO A 151 8.10 -0.10 -17.29
C PRO A 151 8.52 -1.31 -16.43
N ASP A 152 9.78 -1.34 -16.03
CA ASP A 152 10.25 -2.28 -15.02
C ASP A 152 9.62 -1.98 -13.66
N GLY A 153 9.40 -2.99 -12.85
CA GLY A 153 8.84 -2.82 -11.51
C GLY A 153 8.51 -4.14 -10.84
N ASP A 154 8.46 -4.11 -9.53
CA ASP A 154 8.27 -5.28 -8.66
C ASP A 154 6.84 -5.38 -8.11
N ALA A 155 5.92 -4.51 -8.53
CA ALA A 155 4.51 -4.55 -8.13
C ALA A 155 3.67 -5.34 -9.13
N ALA A 156 2.50 -5.82 -8.68
CA ALA A 156 1.52 -6.45 -9.56
C ALA A 156 0.74 -5.44 -10.43
N ILE A 157 0.98 -4.15 -10.24
CA ILE A 157 0.49 -3.09 -11.12
C ILE A 157 1.46 -2.99 -12.29
N VAL A 158 0.96 -3.28 -13.50
CA VAL A 158 1.76 -3.29 -14.73
C VAL A 158 1.15 -2.29 -15.73
N PRO A 159 1.67 -1.06 -15.81
CA PRO A 159 1.17 -0.08 -16.76
C PRO A 159 1.60 -0.44 -18.19
N VAL A 160 0.70 -0.26 -19.15
CA VAL A 160 1.00 -0.35 -20.58
C VAL A 160 1.04 1.08 -21.13
N MET A 161 2.21 1.55 -21.54
CA MET A 161 2.43 2.93 -21.95
C MET A 161 2.03 3.13 -23.41
N LEU A 162 0.98 3.90 -23.67
CA LEU A 162 0.50 4.23 -25.02
C LEU A 162 0.81 5.66 -25.42
N TYR A 163 1.13 6.54 -24.46
CA TYR A 163 1.46 7.97 -24.66
C TYR A 163 0.43 8.80 -25.43
N ASP A 164 -0.78 8.25 -25.61
CA ASP A 164 -1.89 8.89 -26.34
C ASP A 164 -3.21 8.58 -25.62
N ALA A 165 -3.80 9.60 -24.99
CA ALA A 165 -5.01 9.42 -24.19
C ALA A 165 -6.22 8.97 -25.02
N PRO A 166 -6.50 9.51 -26.26
CA PRO A 166 -7.54 8.98 -27.13
C PRO A 166 -7.34 7.50 -27.52
N LEU A 167 -6.10 7.06 -27.71
CA LEU A 167 -5.79 5.66 -28.00
C LEU A 167 -6.05 4.77 -26.79
N ALA A 168 -5.70 5.22 -25.59
CA ALA A 168 -5.89 4.48 -24.36
C ALA A 168 -7.37 4.29 -23.97
N GLN A 169 -8.27 5.10 -24.55
CA GLN A 169 -9.73 5.03 -24.33
C GLN A 169 -10.48 4.13 -25.33
N LYS A 170 -9.80 3.65 -26.38
CA LYS A 170 -10.37 2.75 -27.42
C LYS A 170 -10.18 1.29 -27.03
#